data_34847fd050fd0fcae75694db334e5f5d
#
_entry.id   34847fd050fd0fcae75694db334e5f5d
#
_cell.length_a   1.000
_cell.length_b   1.000
_cell.length_c   1.000
_cell.angle_alpha   90.00
_cell.angle_beta   90.00
_cell.angle_gamma   90.00
#
_symmetry.space_group_name_H-M   'P 1'
#
loop_
_entity.id
_entity.type
_entity.pdbx_description
1 polymer ?
#
loop_
_entity_poly.entity_id
_entity_poly.type
_entity_poly.pdbx_seq_one_letter_code
_entity_poly.pdbx_strand_id
1 'polypeptide(L)'
;MYDSHKDKHTYKTYLCKCLKDDFEFELKESHIKQGVGCPKCGGRKAILGYNTIYDLRKDLLQYIVNAEDAKQYTVFSSKQILCQCPICGCQKLVAISNLSQAGFSCPYCSDGISYPNKFIRELLNQLKINYVPEKRFEWSNGKIYDFS
;
A
#
# COMPACT_ATOMS: atom_id res chain seq x y z
N MET A 1 -35.75 -18.20 36.48
CA MET A 1 -35.30 -16.87 36.04
C MET A 1 -33.80 -16.78 36.33
N TYR A 2 -32.97 -16.94 35.34
CA TYR A 2 -31.53 -16.76 35.46
C TYR A 2 -31.19 -15.35 34.97
N ASP A 3 -30.85 -14.46 35.88
CA ASP A 3 -30.30 -13.15 35.59
C ASP A 3 -28.84 -13.33 35.19
N SER A 4 -28.54 -13.24 33.90
CA SER A 4 -27.19 -13.15 33.39
C SER A 4 -26.68 -11.71 33.57
N HIS A 5 -26.10 -11.40 34.71
CA HIS A 5 -25.24 -10.24 34.86
C HIS A 5 -24.04 -10.41 33.95
N LYS A 6 -24.10 -9.80 32.76
CA LYS A 6 -22.89 -9.55 31.96
C LYS A 6 -22.03 -8.54 32.71
N ASP A 7 -21.00 -9.01 33.35
CA ASP A 7 -19.95 -8.16 33.91
C ASP A 7 -19.39 -7.29 32.79
N LYS A 8 -19.72 -5.99 32.81
CA LYS A 8 -19.06 -4.99 32.02
C LYS A 8 -17.62 -4.95 32.47
N HIS A 9 -16.73 -5.61 31.75
CA HIS A 9 -15.28 -5.44 31.90
C HIS A 9 -14.95 -3.97 31.65
N THR A 10 -14.80 -3.22 32.69
CA THR A 10 -14.40 -1.80 32.65
C THR A 10 -12.89 -1.81 32.40
N TYR A 11 -12.49 -1.69 31.14
CA TYR A 11 -11.08 -1.57 30.77
C TYR A 11 -10.53 -0.23 31.25
N LYS A 12 -9.49 -0.27 32.08
CA LYS A 12 -8.75 0.93 32.48
C LYS A 12 -8.03 1.50 31.28
N THR A 13 -8.21 2.79 31.01
CA THR A 13 -7.55 3.54 29.96
C THR A 13 -6.61 4.56 30.59
N TYR A 14 -5.42 4.69 30.07
CA TYR A 14 -4.40 5.60 30.56
C TYR A 14 -4.04 6.63 29.49
N LEU A 15 -3.90 7.88 29.89
CA LEU A 15 -3.31 8.92 29.07
C LEU A 15 -1.80 8.72 29.05
N CYS A 16 -1.23 8.52 27.86
CA CYS A 16 0.19 8.29 27.65
C CYS A 16 0.77 9.42 26.80
N LYS A 17 2.05 9.72 27.01
CA LYS A 17 2.79 10.68 26.22
C LYS A 17 3.96 10.01 25.53
N CYS A 18 4.13 10.28 24.24
CA CYS A 18 5.26 9.78 23.48
C CYS A 18 6.56 10.53 23.84
N LEU A 19 7.62 9.80 24.20
CA LEU A 19 8.90 10.39 24.57
C LEU A 19 9.69 10.98 23.37
N LYS A 20 9.27 10.67 22.13
CA LYS A 20 9.97 11.13 20.92
C LYS A 20 9.45 12.46 20.37
N ASP A 21 8.14 12.71 20.51
CA ASP A 21 7.47 13.81 19.84
C ASP A 21 6.33 14.44 20.65
N ASP A 22 6.33 14.16 21.97
CA ASP A 22 5.36 14.67 22.95
C ASP A 22 3.87 14.43 22.60
N PHE A 23 3.61 13.54 21.65
CA PHE A 23 2.24 13.23 21.24
C PHE A 23 1.48 12.51 22.36
N GLU A 24 0.35 13.05 22.74
CA GLU A 24 -0.53 12.47 23.75
C GLU A 24 -1.58 11.55 23.14
N PHE A 25 -1.78 10.38 23.74
CA PHE A 25 -2.72 9.37 23.26
C PHE A 25 -3.21 8.48 24.41
N GLU A 26 -4.35 7.86 24.21
CA GLU A 26 -4.94 6.94 25.18
C GLU A 26 -4.63 5.49 24.83
N LEU A 27 -4.24 4.69 25.82
CA LEU A 27 -4.09 3.25 25.71
C LEU A 27 -4.84 2.51 26.81
N LYS A 28 -5.41 1.36 26.44
CA LYS A 28 -5.97 0.42 27.39
C LYS A 28 -4.83 -0.29 28.13
N GLU A 29 -5.06 -0.64 29.40
CA GLU A 29 -4.08 -1.35 30.24
C GLU A 29 -3.51 -2.62 29.56
N SER A 30 -4.37 -3.39 28.89
CA SER A 30 -3.96 -4.57 28.14
C SER A 30 -2.96 -4.27 27.04
N HIS A 31 -3.12 -3.16 26.34
CA HIS A 31 -2.21 -2.74 25.28
C HIS A 31 -0.85 -2.28 25.84
N ILE A 32 -0.85 -1.62 27.01
CA ILE A 32 0.40 -1.23 27.69
C ILE A 32 1.18 -2.49 28.10
N LYS A 33 0.49 -3.49 28.70
CA LYS A 33 1.11 -4.77 29.09
C LYS A 33 1.65 -5.55 27.89
N GLN A 34 1.08 -5.40 26.70
CA GLN A 34 1.55 -5.99 25.44
C GLN A 34 2.67 -5.21 24.78
N GLY A 35 3.13 -4.10 25.38
CA GLY A 35 4.18 -3.25 24.80
C GLY A 35 3.74 -2.45 23.58
N VAL A 36 2.43 -2.19 23.43
CA VAL A 36 1.91 -1.35 22.33
C VAL A 36 2.40 0.08 22.52
N GLY A 37 3.23 0.56 21.60
CA GLY A 37 3.79 1.89 21.63
C GLY A 37 2.90 2.98 21.07
N CYS A 38 3.44 4.17 20.89
CA CYS A 38 2.77 5.34 20.32
C CYS A 38 2.14 5.02 18.95
N PRO A 39 0.84 5.29 18.75
CA PRO A 39 0.16 5.02 17.49
C PRO A 39 0.64 5.90 16.34
N LYS A 40 1.20 7.08 16.63
CA LYS A 40 1.81 7.98 15.67
C LYS A 40 3.15 7.40 15.17
N CYS A 41 4.06 7.08 16.07
CA CYS A 41 5.36 6.49 15.72
C CYS A 41 5.23 5.11 15.06
N GLY A 42 4.23 4.33 15.48
CA GLY A 42 3.94 3.00 14.92
C GLY A 42 3.14 3.01 13.62
N GLY A 43 2.76 4.17 13.09
CA GLY A 43 1.99 4.30 11.84
C GLY A 43 0.58 3.72 11.88
N ARG A 44 0.04 3.42 13.06
CA ARG A 44 -1.30 2.82 13.23
C ARG A 44 -2.43 3.82 13.12
N LYS A 45 -2.17 5.08 13.42
CA LYS A 45 -3.13 6.17 13.33
C LYS A 45 -2.65 7.17 12.28
N ALA A 46 -3.53 7.49 11.33
CA ALA A 46 -3.27 8.54 10.37
C ALA A 46 -3.31 9.91 11.06
N ILE A 47 -2.28 10.69 10.87
CA ILE A 47 -2.14 12.04 11.40
C ILE A 47 -1.74 12.93 10.24
N LEU A 48 -2.65 13.83 9.87
CA LEU A 48 -2.44 14.80 8.80
C LEU A 48 -1.23 15.68 9.14
N GLY A 49 -0.39 15.93 8.14
CA GLY A 49 0.87 16.66 8.30
C GLY A 49 2.05 15.79 8.77
N TYR A 50 1.85 14.47 8.94
CA TYR A 50 2.91 13.60 9.45
C TYR A 50 3.08 12.28 8.69
N ASN A 51 2.03 11.42 8.63
CA ASN A 51 2.18 10.04 8.16
C ASN A 51 1.08 9.57 7.20
N THR A 52 0.28 10.49 6.69
CA THR A 52 -0.75 10.14 5.71
C THR A 52 -0.13 9.93 4.33
N ILE A 53 -0.85 9.24 3.43
CA ILE A 53 -0.42 9.13 2.04
C ILE A 53 -0.35 10.50 1.36
N TYR A 54 -1.24 11.42 1.77
CA TYR A 54 -1.24 12.80 1.30
C TYR A 54 0.08 13.54 1.61
N ASP A 55 0.67 13.28 2.77
CA ASP A 55 1.88 13.95 3.22
C ASP A 55 3.16 13.33 2.64
N LEU A 56 3.21 11.99 2.65
CA LEU A 56 4.43 11.24 2.32
C LEU A 56 4.56 10.86 0.86
N ARG A 57 3.44 10.76 0.12
CA ARG A 57 3.43 10.31 -1.26
C ARG A 57 2.64 11.24 -2.17
N LYS A 58 3.08 12.50 -2.21
CA LYS A 58 2.50 13.54 -3.07
C LYS A 58 2.50 13.17 -4.55
N ASP A 59 3.48 12.37 -4.98
CA ASP A 59 3.60 11.81 -6.32
C ASP A 59 2.39 10.95 -6.73
N LEU A 60 1.70 10.35 -5.76
CA LEU A 60 0.55 9.46 -6.02
C LEU A 60 -0.78 10.21 -6.05
N LEU A 61 -0.84 11.46 -5.59
CA LEU A 61 -2.10 12.22 -5.53
C LEU A 61 -2.74 12.42 -6.90
N GLN A 62 -1.94 12.48 -7.96
CA GLN A 62 -2.42 12.58 -9.35
C GLN A 62 -3.28 11.38 -9.79
N TYR A 63 -3.15 10.24 -9.12
CA TYR A 63 -3.92 9.03 -9.41
C TYR A 63 -5.15 8.88 -8.52
N ILE A 64 -5.19 9.57 -7.37
CA ILE A 64 -6.25 9.43 -6.37
C ILE A 64 -7.43 10.31 -6.75
N VAL A 65 -8.62 9.72 -6.90
CA VAL A 65 -9.82 10.44 -7.32
C VAL A 65 -10.28 11.44 -6.27
N ASN A 66 -10.22 11.05 -5.00
CA ASN A 66 -10.61 11.90 -3.88
C ASN A 66 -9.43 12.12 -2.93
N ALA A 67 -8.85 13.32 -2.97
CA ALA A 67 -7.70 13.68 -2.14
C ALA A 67 -8.01 13.66 -0.62
N GLU A 68 -9.28 13.80 -0.22
CA GLU A 68 -9.66 13.71 1.20
C GLU A 68 -9.46 12.30 1.75
N ASP A 69 -9.65 11.26 0.92
CA ASP A 69 -9.38 9.88 1.34
C ASP A 69 -7.87 9.67 1.61
N ALA A 70 -7.00 10.35 0.85
CA ALA A 70 -5.57 10.30 1.06
C ALA A 70 -5.12 10.89 2.42
N LYS A 71 -5.90 11.78 3.01
CA LYS A 71 -5.62 12.39 4.32
C LYS A 71 -6.02 11.50 5.49
N GLN A 72 -6.89 10.51 5.25
CA GLN A 72 -7.46 9.66 6.31
C GLN A 72 -6.64 8.41 6.60
N TYR A 73 -5.73 8.02 5.70
CA TYR A 73 -5.01 6.75 5.81
C TYR A 73 -3.50 6.93 5.78
N THR A 74 -2.82 6.04 6.53
CA THR A 74 -1.35 5.94 6.50
C THR A 74 -0.91 5.19 5.23
N VAL A 75 0.34 5.39 4.81
CA VAL A 75 0.95 4.73 3.64
C VAL A 75 0.99 3.20 3.73
N PHE A 76 0.87 2.63 4.93
CA PHE A 76 0.85 1.18 5.16
C PHE A 76 -0.55 0.60 5.33
N SER A 77 -1.60 1.40 5.12
CA SER A 77 -2.99 0.96 5.28
C SER A 77 -3.35 -0.12 4.25
N SER A 78 -4.04 -1.17 4.70
CA SER A 78 -4.64 -2.18 3.83
C SER A 78 -5.97 -1.75 3.19
N LYS A 79 -6.47 -0.57 3.56
CA LYS A 79 -7.70 -0.02 2.97
C LYS A 79 -7.50 0.26 1.49
N GLN A 80 -8.59 0.14 0.73
CA GLN A 80 -8.60 0.44 -0.69
C GLN A 80 -9.02 1.89 -0.93
N ILE A 81 -8.37 2.51 -1.90
CA ILE A 81 -8.66 3.87 -2.38
C ILE A 81 -8.92 3.83 -3.89
N LEU A 82 -9.87 4.66 -4.34
CA LEU A 82 -10.19 4.75 -5.76
C LEU A 82 -9.12 5.58 -6.48
N CYS A 83 -8.48 4.94 -7.44
CA CYS A 83 -7.48 5.58 -8.30
C CYS A 83 -7.97 5.65 -9.73
N GLN A 84 -7.54 6.69 -10.45
CA GLN A 84 -7.84 6.92 -11.86
C GLN A 84 -6.56 7.10 -12.66
N CYS A 85 -6.50 6.47 -13.82
CA CYS A 85 -5.40 6.64 -14.75
C CYS A 85 -5.50 8.02 -15.45
N PRO A 86 -4.46 8.86 -15.40
CA PRO A 86 -4.50 10.18 -16.05
C PRO A 86 -4.46 10.10 -17.58
N ILE A 87 -4.08 8.94 -18.15
CA ILE A 87 -3.97 8.74 -19.60
C ILE A 87 -5.30 8.31 -20.21
N CYS A 88 -5.90 7.23 -19.68
CA CYS A 88 -7.12 6.62 -20.27
C CYS A 88 -8.39 6.80 -19.43
N GLY A 89 -8.30 7.43 -18.25
CA GLY A 89 -9.44 7.64 -17.37
C GLY A 89 -9.94 6.38 -16.63
N CYS A 90 -9.32 5.21 -16.85
CA CYS A 90 -9.71 3.98 -16.17
C CYS A 90 -9.59 4.12 -14.66
N GLN A 91 -10.64 3.71 -13.94
CA GLN A 91 -10.68 3.72 -12.49
C GLN A 91 -10.56 2.30 -11.92
N LYS A 92 -9.82 2.17 -10.82
CA LYS A 92 -9.74 0.93 -10.05
C LYS A 92 -9.50 1.20 -8.57
N LEU A 93 -9.95 0.27 -7.73
CA LEU A 93 -9.62 0.25 -6.30
C LEU A 93 -8.25 -0.38 -6.11
N VAL A 94 -7.40 0.30 -5.35
CA VAL A 94 -6.03 -0.14 -5.05
C VAL A 94 -5.81 -0.08 -3.55
N ALA A 95 -5.22 -1.13 -2.97
CA ALA A 95 -4.81 -1.07 -1.57
C ALA A 95 -3.72 -0.01 -1.39
N ILE A 96 -3.86 0.84 -0.38
CA ILE A 96 -2.96 1.98 -0.15
C ILE A 96 -1.52 1.50 0.05
N SER A 97 -1.31 0.39 0.76
CA SER A 97 0.02 -0.22 0.93
C SER A 97 0.67 -0.58 -0.42
N ASN A 98 -0.11 -1.18 -1.34
CA ASN A 98 0.39 -1.54 -2.67
C ASN A 98 0.67 -0.28 -3.51
N LEU A 99 -0.24 0.69 -3.46
CA LEU A 99 -0.06 1.99 -4.13
C LEU A 99 1.20 2.70 -3.65
N SER A 100 1.46 2.66 -2.34
CA SER A 100 2.63 3.30 -1.73
C SER A 100 3.96 2.60 -2.06
N GLN A 101 3.96 1.27 -2.22
CA GLN A 101 5.16 0.49 -2.49
C GLN A 101 5.47 0.36 -3.98
N ALA A 102 4.47 0.02 -4.79
CA ALA A 102 4.63 -0.30 -6.19
C ALA A 102 4.18 0.82 -7.15
N GLY A 103 3.52 1.86 -6.63
CA GLY A 103 2.91 2.91 -7.45
C GLY A 103 1.59 2.46 -8.11
N PHE A 104 1.07 3.34 -8.96
CA PHE A 104 -0.15 3.05 -9.73
C PHE A 104 0.20 2.39 -11.06
N SER A 105 -0.43 1.26 -11.34
CA SER A 105 -0.35 0.58 -12.64
C SER A 105 -1.74 0.47 -13.24
N CYS A 106 -1.93 1.03 -14.43
CA CYS A 106 -3.18 0.95 -15.15
C CYS A 106 -3.27 -0.35 -15.94
N PRO A 107 -4.36 -1.14 -15.81
CA PRO A 107 -4.49 -2.40 -16.54
C PRO A 107 -4.60 -2.23 -18.06
N TYR A 108 -5.04 -1.06 -18.53
CA TYR A 108 -5.20 -0.78 -19.96
C TYR A 108 -4.01 -0.07 -20.59
N CYS A 109 -3.30 0.79 -19.85
CA CYS A 109 -2.14 1.53 -20.36
C CYS A 109 -0.82 0.80 -20.08
N SER A 110 -0.82 -0.15 -19.14
CA SER A 110 0.33 -1.00 -18.88
C SER A 110 0.47 -2.03 -20.00
N ASP A 111 1.64 -2.12 -20.56
CA ASP A 111 1.98 -3.13 -21.57
C ASP A 111 2.15 -4.54 -20.98
N GLY A 112 1.93 -4.71 -19.68
CA GLY A 112 2.10 -5.99 -18.98
C GLY A 112 3.55 -6.45 -18.84
N ILE A 113 4.50 -5.67 -19.36
CA ILE A 113 5.92 -6.04 -19.38
C ILE A 113 6.60 -5.52 -18.11
N SER A 114 7.24 -6.41 -17.36
CA SER A 114 8.00 -6.02 -16.17
C SER A 114 9.21 -5.14 -16.52
N TYR A 115 9.64 -4.29 -15.59
CA TYR A 115 10.81 -3.42 -15.81
C TYR A 115 12.08 -4.21 -16.19
N PRO A 116 12.43 -5.32 -15.54
CA PRO A 116 13.57 -6.13 -15.95
C PRO A 116 13.47 -6.59 -17.41
N ASN A 117 12.29 -7.02 -17.85
CA ASN A 117 12.10 -7.46 -19.24
C ASN A 117 12.23 -6.31 -20.24
N LYS A 118 11.73 -5.11 -19.89
CA LYS A 118 11.95 -3.91 -20.72
C LYS A 118 13.43 -3.59 -20.86
N PHE A 119 14.17 -3.64 -19.76
CA PHE A 119 15.61 -3.38 -19.75
C PHE A 119 16.38 -4.36 -20.65
N ILE A 120 16.08 -5.68 -20.52
CA ILE A 120 16.74 -6.70 -21.34
C ILE A 120 16.36 -6.56 -22.82
N ARG A 121 15.10 -6.27 -23.13
CA ARG A 121 14.65 -6.02 -24.52
C ARG A 121 15.42 -4.86 -25.13
N GLU A 122 15.56 -3.75 -24.40
CA GLU A 122 16.32 -2.60 -24.88
C GLU A 122 17.80 -2.92 -25.07
N LEU A 123 18.41 -3.66 -24.16
CA LEU A 123 19.80 -4.10 -24.28
C LEU A 123 20.02 -5.01 -25.53
N LEU A 124 19.14 -5.99 -25.74
CA LEU A 124 19.18 -6.88 -26.90
C LEU A 124 19.04 -6.10 -28.23
N ASN A 125 18.16 -5.10 -28.25
CA ASN A 125 17.97 -4.22 -29.39
C ASN A 125 19.25 -3.41 -29.70
N GLN A 126 19.88 -2.83 -28.66
CA GLN A 126 21.12 -2.07 -28.80
C GLN A 126 22.28 -2.95 -29.30
N LEU A 127 22.33 -4.19 -28.85
CA LEU A 127 23.33 -5.19 -29.28
C LEU A 127 22.99 -5.83 -30.64
N LYS A 128 21.85 -5.48 -31.25
CA LYS A 128 21.33 -6.04 -32.51
C LYS A 128 21.18 -7.57 -32.47
N ILE A 129 20.86 -8.12 -31.33
CA ILE A 129 20.60 -9.54 -31.13
C ILE A 129 19.13 -9.82 -31.47
N ASN A 130 18.89 -10.73 -32.40
CA ASN A 130 17.55 -11.18 -32.72
C ASN A 130 17.03 -12.09 -31.59
N TYR A 131 15.84 -11.82 -31.08
CA TYR A 131 15.20 -12.61 -30.04
C TYR A 131 13.68 -12.70 -30.28
N VAL A 132 13.07 -13.74 -29.75
CA VAL A 132 11.61 -13.89 -29.74
C VAL A 132 11.12 -13.74 -28.29
N PRO A 133 10.33 -12.70 -27.98
CA PRO A 133 9.79 -12.53 -26.64
C PRO A 133 8.69 -13.56 -26.36
N GLU A 134 8.59 -13.97 -25.11
CA GLU A 134 7.49 -14.81 -24.59
C GLU A 134 7.27 -16.12 -25.36
N LYS A 135 8.36 -16.77 -25.76
CA LYS A 135 8.31 -18.00 -26.53
C LYS A 135 7.89 -19.20 -25.69
N ARG A 136 7.00 -20.01 -26.26
CA ARG A 136 6.64 -21.33 -25.73
C ARG A 136 7.40 -22.40 -26.51
N PHE A 137 8.04 -23.30 -25.81
CA PHE A 137 8.66 -24.47 -26.38
C PHE A 137 7.80 -25.71 -26.14
N GLU A 138 7.74 -26.65 -27.08
CA GLU A 138 6.96 -27.89 -26.96
C GLU A 138 7.33 -28.69 -25.71
N TRP A 139 8.60 -28.70 -25.33
CA TRP A 139 9.12 -29.40 -24.14
C TRP A 139 8.84 -28.67 -22.81
N SER A 140 8.36 -27.45 -22.84
CA SER A 140 8.27 -26.58 -21.64
C SER A 140 7.03 -26.82 -20.78
N ASN A 141 6.18 -27.77 -21.11
CA ASN A 141 4.91 -28.04 -20.39
C ASN A 141 4.08 -26.78 -20.16
N GLY A 142 3.97 -25.94 -21.19
CA GLY A 142 3.20 -24.70 -21.14
C GLY A 142 3.87 -23.51 -20.45
N LYS A 143 5.11 -23.65 -19.98
CA LYS A 143 5.87 -22.50 -19.46
C LYS A 143 6.25 -21.57 -20.59
N ILE A 144 6.23 -20.28 -20.31
CA ILE A 144 6.63 -19.20 -21.20
C ILE A 144 8.00 -18.72 -20.75
N TYR A 145 8.89 -18.53 -21.72
CA TYR A 145 10.22 -17.96 -21.49
C TYR A 145 10.24 -16.54 -22.05
N ASP A 146 10.75 -15.61 -21.24
CA ASP A 146 10.73 -14.20 -21.59
C ASP A 146 11.56 -13.86 -22.83
N PHE A 147 12.62 -14.66 -23.10
CA PHE A 147 13.50 -14.48 -24.25
C PHE A 147 14.01 -15.85 -24.77
N SER A 148 14.18 -15.96 -26.07
CA SER A 148 14.82 -17.09 -26.74
C SER A 148 15.63 -16.62 -27.93
#